data_b3a109cc8a1b7f0a256f7c9aa3be042c
#
_entry.id   b3a109cc8a1b7f0a256f7c9aa3be042c
#
_cell.length_a   1.000
_cell.length_b   1.000
_cell.length_c   1.000
_cell.angle_alpha   90.00
_cell.angle_beta   90.00
_cell.angle_gamma   90.00
#
_symmetry.space_group_name_H-M   'P 1'
#
loop_
_entity.id
_entity.type
_entity.pdbx_description
1 polymer ?
#
loop_
_entity_poly.entity_id
_entity_poly.type
_entity_poly.pdbx_seq_one_letter_code
_entity_poly.pdbx_strand_id
1 'polypeptide(L)'
;MHWDFALILLFLGIAVPVLGRRRVRQLMQMPNTTKMDRISLYASTLVFQWIAAGIILWRTNAQQIRPSQLGLALPSPALTVSVTVLLSALILFNQMMGLRRLVAQPAKAQGIVPQLALKLFPQDDVERLAFFALVATVALCEELIYRGFVQRVLQDWSAGSDILAVLGSAVFFAFAHLYQGRRGLISTLTIGLLFSTVRAWTGSLLPCIVAHFVADITVGMLAPGRVRAGLAKQELQIAENKIDTI
;
A
#
# COMPACT_ATOMS: atom_id res chain seq x y z
N MET A 1 14.41 -23.38 -12.37
CA MET A 1 14.30 -21.90 -12.20
C MET A 1 13.86 -21.30 -13.53
N HIS A 2 12.70 -20.67 -13.56
CA HIS A 2 12.18 -20.05 -14.78
C HIS A 2 12.80 -18.65 -14.91
N TRP A 3 13.53 -18.38 -15.96
CA TRP A 3 14.23 -17.12 -16.21
C TRP A 3 13.30 -15.90 -16.32
N ASP A 4 12.07 -16.13 -16.78
CA ASP A 4 11.02 -15.13 -16.87
C ASP A 4 10.56 -14.60 -15.49
N PHE A 5 10.53 -15.46 -14.48
CA PHE A 5 10.28 -15.05 -13.09
C PHE A 5 11.39 -14.16 -12.54
N ALA A 6 12.66 -14.45 -12.91
CA ALA A 6 13.77 -13.57 -12.56
C ALA A 6 13.63 -12.18 -13.18
N LEU A 7 13.18 -12.09 -14.44
CA LEU A 7 12.91 -10.81 -15.10
C LEU A 7 11.78 -10.04 -14.41
N ILE A 8 10.69 -10.72 -14.02
CA ILE A 8 9.59 -10.08 -13.28
C ILE A 8 10.10 -9.56 -11.93
N LEU A 9 10.87 -10.36 -11.18
CA LEU A 9 11.46 -9.90 -9.91
C LEU A 9 12.42 -8.72 -10.10
N LEU A 10 13.24 -8.74 -11.14
CA LEU A 10 14.13 -7.62 -11.45
C LEU A 10 13.32 -6.34 -11.77
N PHE A 11 12.25 -6.47 -12.54
CA PHE A 11 11.35 -5.36 -12.83
C PHE A 11 10.70 -4.81 -11.55
N LEU A 12 10.16 -5.68 -10.69
CA LEU A 12 9.52 -5.30 -9.43
C LEU A 12 10.54 -4.69 -8.43
N GLY A 13 11.76 -5.20 -8.38
CA GLY A 13 12.80 -4.75 -7.46
C GLY A 13 13.53 -3.47 -7.89
N ILE A 14 13.55 -3.15 -9.20
CA ILE A 14 14.30 -2.00 -9.74
C ILE A 14 13.38 -1.03 -10.44
N ALA A 15 12.64 -1.45 -11.48
CA ALA A 15 11.88 -0.54 -12.31
C ALA A 15 10.73 0.10 -11.53
N VAL A 16 9.96 -0.68 -10.76
CA VAL A 16 8.83 -0.18 -9.98
C VAL A 16 9.27 0.88 -8.95
N PRO A 17 10.29 0.66 -8.10
CA PRO A 17 10.80 1.69 -7.18
C PRO A 17 11.27 2.98 -7.89
N VAL A 18 11.99 2.84 -9.00
CA VAL A 18 12.51 3.99 -9.77
C VAL A 18 11.37 4.78 -10.38
N LEU A 19 10.43 4.13 -11.04
CA LEU A 19 9.26 4.76 -11.68
C LEU A 19 8.36 5.42 -10.63
N GLY A 20 8.07 4.73 -9.52
CA GLY A 20 7.30 5.26 -8.40
C GLY A 20 7.94 6.53 -7.82
N ARG A 21 9.25 6.50 -7.58
CA ARG A 21 9.97 7.66 -7.07
C ARG A 21 9.97 8.85 -8.06
N ARG A 22 10.15 8.59 -9.35
CA ARG A 22 10.06 9.62 -10.40
C ARG A 22 8.68 10.25 -10.44
N ARG A 23 7.63 9.44 -10.43
CA ARG A 23 6.24 9.89 -10.48
C ARG A 23 5.87 10.74 -9.26
N VAL A 24 6.23 10.30 -8.07
CA VAL A 24 6.01 11.06 -6.83
C VAL A 24 6.78 12.38 -6.86
N ARG A 25 8.03 12.39 -7.33
CA ARG A 25 8.80 13.64 -7.46
C ARG A 25 8.12 14.62 -8.40
N GLN A 26 7.63 14.19 -9.57
CA GLN A 26 6.88 15.02 -10.50
C GLN A 26 5.62 15.60 -9.86
N LEU A 27 4.83 14.76 -9.16
CA LEU A 27 3.64 15.21 -8.45
C LEU A 27 3.96 16.25 -7.36
N MET A 28 5.06 16.08 -6.63
CA MET A 28 5.48 17.03 -5.59
C MET A 28 5.93 18.39 -6.16
N GLN A 29 6.38 18.44 -7.41
CA GLN A 29 6.74 19.67 -8.10
C GLN A 29 5.52 20.46 -8.62
N MET A 30 4.36 19.84 -8.76
CA MET A 30 3.13 20.53 -9.14
C MET A 30 2.67 21.44 -7.98
N PRO A 31 2.42 22.74 -8.19
CA PRO A 31 1.95 23.60 -7.11
C PRO A 31 0.58 23.14 -6.59
N ASN A 32 -0.35 22.87 -7.51
CA ASN A 32 -1.69 22.33 -7.22
C ASN A 32 -1.98 21.13 -8.10
N THR A 33 -2.84 20.22 -7.60
CA THR A 33 -3.38 19.11 -8.38
C THR A 33 -4.85 19.38 -8.70
N THR A 34 -5.19 19.29 -9.97
CA THR A 34 -6.58 19.40 -10.44
C THR A 34 -7.32 18.08 -10.25
N LYS A 35 -8.65 18.10 -10.41
CA LYS A 35 -9.47 16.89 -10.45
C LYS A 35 -8.99 15.93 -11.55
N MET A 36 -8.70 16.46 -12.75
CA MET A 36 -8.25 15.66 -13.88
C MET A 36 -6.90 14.98 -13.60
N ASP A 37 -5.97 15.68 -12.93
CA ASP A 37 -4.68 15.10 -12.55
C ASP A 37 -4.86 13.92 -11.60
N ARG A 38 -5.74 14.02 -10.59
CA ARG A 38 -6.03 12.94 -9.65
C ARG A 38 -6.69 11.74 -10.34
N ILE A 39 -7.72 11.98 -11.15
CA ILE A 39 -8.42 10.91 -11.90
C ILE A 39 -7.47 10.21 -12.86
N SER A 40 -6.63 10.96 -13.60
CA SER A 40 -5.63 10.39 -14.51
C SER A 40 -4.59 9.54 -13.76
N LEU A 41 -4.20 9.99 -12.56
CA LEU A 41 -3.29 9.24 -11.71
C LEU A 41 -3.93 7.93 -11.23
N TYR A 42 -5.19 7.96 -10.79
CA TYR A 42 -5.92 6.77 -10.38
C TYR A 42 -6.07 5.79 -11.55
N ALA A 43 -6.55 6.27 -12.69
CA ALA A 43 -6.75 5.44 -13.88
C ALA A 43 -5.46 4.79 -14.36
N SER A 44 -4.37 5.54 -14.45
CA SER A 44 -3.07 5.00 -14.88
C SER A 44 -2.48 4.00 -13.87
N THR A 45 -2.73 4.17 -12.57
CA THR A 45 -2.34 3.21 -11.55
C THR A 45 -3.18 1.93 -11.65
N LEU A 46 -4.49 2.05 -11.82
CA LEU A 46 -5.39 0.92 -12.09
C LEU A 46 -4.92 0.07 -13.26
N VAL A 47 -4.66 0.72 -14.41
CA VAL A 47 -4.22 0.03 -15.63
C VAL A 47 -2.88 -0.68 -15.39
N PHE A 48 -1.91 -0.01 -14.77
CA PHE A 48 -0.62 -0.60 -14.46
C PHE A 48 -0.74 -1.84 -13.54
N GLN A 49 -1.54 -1.75 -12.48
CA GLN A 49 -1.74 -2.84 -11.52
C GLN A 49 -2.38 -4.07 -12.19
N TRP A 50 -3.42 -3.88 -13.01
CA TRP A 50 -4.07 -4.98 -13.71
C TRP A 50 -3.19 -5.60 -14.80
N ILE A 51 -2.38 -4.80 -15.52
CA ILE A 51 -1.40 -5.34 -16.48
C ILE A 51 -0.37 -6.20 -15.75
N ALA A 52 0.19 -5.71 -14.63
CA ALA A 52 1.18 -6.46 -13.86
C ALA A 52 0.59 -7.75 -13.29
N ALA A 53 -0.59 -7.69 -12.67
CA ALA A 53 -1.29 -8.86 -12.17
C ALA A 53 -1.66 -9.86 -13.29
N GLY A 54 -2.12 -9.37 -14.43
CA GLY A 54 -2.44 -10.18 -15.60
C GLY A 54 -1.23 -10.92 -16.17
N ILE A 55 -0.08 -10.24 -16.30
CA ILE A 55 1.18 -10.87 -16.73
C ILE A 55 1.59 -11.97 -15.73
N ILE A 56 1.51 -11.72 -14.44
CA ILE A 56 1.84 -12.69 -13.40
C ILE A 56 0.92 -13.91 -13.48
N LEU A 57 -0.41 -13.71 -13.55
CA LEU A 57 -1.35 -14.83 -13.66
C LEU A 57 -1.17 -15.62 -14.94
N TRP A 58 -0.90 -14.95 -16.06
CA TRP A 58 -0.60 -15.62 -17.33
C TRP A 58 0.66 -16.48 -17.22
N ARG A 59 1.76 -15.92 -16.67
CA ARG A 59 3.04 -16.66 -16.56
C ARG A 59 2.99 -17.78 -15.54
N THR A 60 2.36 -17.57 -14.37
CA THR A 60 2.19 -18.63 -13.38
C THR A 60 1.33 -19.78 -13.89
N ASN A 61 0.26 -19.48 -14.65
CA ASN A 61 -0.57 -20.51 -15.30
C ASN A 61 0.24 -21.29 -16.36
N ALA A 62 1.03 -20.60 -17.19
CA ALA A 62 1.89 -21.24 -18.18
C ALA A 62 2.96 -22.16 -17.53
N GLN A 63 3.38 -21.86 -16.31
CA GLN A 63 4.31 -22.69 -15.53
C GLN A 63 3.61 -23.69 -14.59
N GLN A 64 2.31 -23.92 -14.78
CA GLN A 64 1.49 -24.86 -14.01
C GLN A 64 1.47 -24.61 -12.51
N ILE A 65 1.71 -23.36 -12.06
CA ILE A 65 1.52 -22.97 -10.68
C ILE A 65 0.02 -22.82 -10.40
N ARG A 66 -0.48 -23.65 -9.49
CA ARG A 66 -1.90 -23.66 -9.14
C ARG A 66 -2.32 -22.39 -8.39
N PRO A 67 -3.55 -21.89 -8.56
CA PRO A 67 -4.07 -20.73 -7.83
C PRO A 67 -3.94 -20.86 -6.31
N SER A 68 -4.09 -22.08 -5.76
CA SER A 68 -3.88 -22.34 -4.33
C SER A 68 -2.46 -22.04 -3.85
N GLN A 69 -1.46 -22.26 -4.70
CA GLN A 69 -0.06 -21.97 -4.39
C GLN A 69 0.21 -20.45 -4.35
N LEU A 70 -0.58 -19.66 -5.09
CA LEU A 70 -0.58 -18.21 -5.02
C LEU A 70 -1.44 -17.65 -3.87
N GLY A 71 -2.08 -18.52 -3.08
CA GLY A 71 -2.96 -18.12 -1.98
C GLY A 71 -4.36 -17.71 -2.39
N LEU A 72 -4.78 -18.04 -3.60
CA LEU A 72 -6.13 -17.80 -4.12
C LEU A 72 -7.10 -18.92 -3.71
N ALA A 73 -6.87 -19.53 -2.57
CA ALA A 73 -7.71 -20.59 -1.98
C ALA A 73 -8.02 -20.25 -0.52
N LEU A 74 -8.98 -20.99 0.03
CA LEU A 74 -9.38 -20.92 1.44
C LEU A 74 -9.15 -22.30 2.10
N PRO A 75 -7.89 -22.67 2.44
CA PRO A 75 -7.59 -23.99 2.98
C PRO A 75 -8.32 -24.28 4.27
N SER A 76 -8.50 -23.29 5.12
CA SER A 76 -9.30 -23.33 6.35
C SER A 76 -10.20 -22.09 6.41
N PRO A 77 -11.47 -22.16 5.95
CA PRO A 77 -12.36 -21.00 5.92
C PRO A 77 -12.55 -20.32 7.27
N ALA A 78 -12.75 -21.09 8.35
CA ALA A 78 -12.94 -20.53 9.69
C ALA A 78 -11.70 -19.77 10.17
N LEU A 79 -10.49 -20.33 10.01
CA LEU A 79 -9.24 -19.65 10.34
C LEU A 79 -9.06 -18.40 9.49
N THR A 80 -9.28 -18.53 8.19
CA THR A 80 -9.11 -17.40 7.25
C THR A 80 -10.02 -16.23 7.60
N VAL A 81 -11.31 -16.49 7.89
CA VAL A 81 -12.26 -15.44 8.27
C VAL A 81 -11.87 -14.82 9.62
N SER A 82 -11.54 -15.64 10.63
CA SER A 82 -11.12 -15.12 11.94
C SER A 82 -9.89 -14.24 11.85
N VAL A 83 -8.88 -14.68 11.10
CA VAL A 83 -7.65 -13.89 10.88
C VAL A 83 -7.94 -12.63 10.07
N THR A 84 -8.84 -12.68 9.08
CA THR A 84 -9.26 -11.50 8.31
C THR A 84 -9.86 -10.43 9.22
N VAL A 85 -10.78 -10.82 10.09
CA VAL A 85 -11.44 -9.89 11.04
C VAL A 85 -10.41 -9.30 12.01
N LEU A 86 -9.60 -10.15 12.65
CA LEU A 86 -8.61 -9.72 13.64
C LEU A 86 -7.53 -8.81 13.01
N LEU A 87 -7.00 -9.17 11.85
CA LEU A 87 -5.99 -8.37 11.15
C LEU A 87 -6.56 -7.02 10.71
N SER A 88 -7.76 -7.02 10.14
CA SER A 88 -8.44 -5.79 9.72
C SER A 88 -8.73 -4.87 10.90
N ALA A 89 -9.17 -5.41 12.05
CA ALA A 89 -9.38 -4.65 13.27
C ALA A 89 -8.07 -4.05 13.81
N LEU A 90 -6.99 -4.83 13.81
CA LEU A 90 -5.66 -4.36 14.22
C LEU A 90 -5.16 -3.22 13.32
N ILE A 91 -5.28 -3.38 12.00
CA ILE A 91 -4.89 -2.35 11.03
C ILE A 91 -5.74 -1.10 11.19
N LEU A 92 -7.06 -1.23 11.30
CA LEU A 92 -7.96 -0.10 11.53
C LEU A 92 -7.61 0.65 12.82
N PHE A 93 -7.38 -0.07 13.92
CA PHE A 93 -6.95 0.52 15.19
C PHE A 93 -5.64 1.30 15.05
N ASN A 94 -4.63 0.69 14.40
CA ASN A 94 -3.35 1.35 14.16
C ASN A 94 -3.50 2.62 13.30
N GLN A 95 -4.30 2.59 12.23
CA GLN A 95 -4.58 3.74 11.39
C GLN A 95 -5.31 4.86 12.17
N MET A 96 -6.31 4.51 12.97
CA MET A 96 -7.03 5.48 13.81
C MET A 96 -6.12 6.14 14.84
N MET A 97 -5.21 5.38 15.46
CA MET A 97 -4.21 5.92 16.39
C MET A 97 -3.20 6.83 15.66
N GLY A 98 -2.75 6.45 14.47
CA GLY A 98 -1.89 7.28 13.62
C GLY A 98 -2.55 8.62 13.25
N LEU A 99 -3.80 8.59 12.82
CA LEU A 99 -4.59 9.78 12.48
C LEU A 99 -4.84 10.68 13.70
N ARG A 100 -5.12 10.12 14.89
CA ARG A 100 -5.24 10.89 16.14
C ARG A 100 -3.94 11.62 16.50
N ARG A 101 -2.80 10.93 16.40
CA ARG A 101 -1.47 11.52 16.65
C ARG A 101 -1.13 12.64 15.66
N LEU A 102 -1.53 12.50 14.40
CA LEU A 102 -1.33 13.52 13.36
C LEU A 102 -2.09 14.81 13.69
N VAL A 103 -3.33 14.69 14.18
CA VAL A 103 -4.14 15.85 14.61
C VAL A 103 -3.60 16.50 15.90
N ALA A 104 -3.11 15.67 16.84
CA ALA A 104 -2.56 16.17 18.12
C ALA A 104 -1.19 16.85 17.97
N GLN A 105 -0.42 16.52 16.93
CA GLN A 105 0.93 17.04 16.71
C GLN A 105 1.14 17.46 15.25
N PRO A 106 0.53 18.57 14.79
CA PRO A 106 0.57 19.02 13.39
C PRO A 106 1.99 19.24 12.86
N ALA A 107 2.93 19.67 13.70
CA ALA A 107 4.34 19.83 13.33
C ALA A 107 4.99 18.53 12.81
N LYS A 108 4.47 17.35 13.18
CA LYS A 108 4.91 16.06 12.64
C LYS A 108 4.30 15.72 11.26
N ALA A 109 3.32 16.52 10.81
CA ALA A 109 2.72 16.39 9.47
C ALA A 109 3.59 16.92 8.32
N GLN A 110 4.82 17.37 8.61
CA GLN A 110 5.74 17.97 7.61
C GLN A 110 6.51 16.91 6.78
N GLY A 111 6.09 15.65 6.74
CA GLY A 111 6.71 14.63 5.91
C GLY A 111 6.15 14.57 4.50
N ILE A 112 6.83 13.81 3.61
CA ILE A 112 6.39 13.59 2.22
C ILE A 112 5.01 12.91 2.14
N VAL A 113 4.67 12.01 3.05
CA VAL A 113 3.41 11.27 3.06
C VAL A 113 2.19 12.16 3.30
N PRO A 114 2.16 13.07 4.31
CA PRO A 114 1.06 14.01 4.46
C PRO A 114 0.88 14.97 3.28
N GLN A 115 1.98 15.45 2.70
CA GLN A 115 1.93 16.32 1.52
C GLN A 115 1.38 15.58 0.28
N LEU A 116 1.81 14.34 0.06
CA LEU A 116 1.24 13.45 -0.94
C LEU A 116 -0.26 13.24 -0.72
N ALA A 117 -0.66 13.00 0.52
CA ALA A 117 -2.05 12.81 0.89
C ALA A 117 -2.94 13.99 0.47
N LEU A 118 -2.50 15.23 0.71
CA LEU A 118 -3.23 16.43 0.31
C LEU A 118 -3.40 16.56 -1.21
N LYS A 119 -2.43 16.05 -2.00
CA LYS A 119 -2.46 16.08 -3.46
C LYS A 119 -3.23 14.92 -4.10
N LEU A 120 -3.23 13.77 -3.43
CA LEU A 120 -3.76 12.53 -4.00
C LEU A 120 -5.17 12.20 -3.53
N PHE A 121 -5.60 12.66 -2.35
CA PHE A 121 -6.86 12.21 -1.79
C PHE A 121 -8.08 12.88 -2.46
N PRO A 122 -9.19 12.14 -2.57
CA PRO A 122 -10.39 12.59 -3.25
C PRO A 122 -11.00 13.81 -2.58
N GLN A 123 -11.54 14.72 -3.37
CA GLN A 123 -12.13 15.99 -2.92
C GLN A 123 -13.64 16.05 -3.17
N ASP A 124 -14.16 15.27 -4.11
CA ASP A 124 -15.60 15.16 -4.41
C ASP A 124 -16.05 13.69 -4.52
N ASP A 125 -17.34 13.47 -4.75
CA ASP A 125 -17.93 12.13 -4.76
C ASP A 125 -17.49 11.28 -5.96
N VAL A 126 -17.25 11.90 -7.12
CA VAL A 126 -16.73 11.19 -8.31
C VAL A 126 -15.32 10.71 -8.05
N GLU A 127 -14.48 11.57 -7.46
CA GLU A 127 -13.13 11.21 -7.07
C GLU A 127 -13.13 10.14 -5.97
N ARG A 128 -14.08 10.18 -5.03
CA ARG A 128 -14.23 9.15 -3.98
C ARG A 128 -14.56 7.79 -4.58
N LEU A 129 -15.46 7.74 -5.55
CA LEU A 129 -15.77 6.50 -6.27
C LEU A 129 -14.56 5.95 -7.03
N ALA A 130 -13.85 6.81 -7.77
CA ALA A 130 -12.64 6.44 -8.48
C ALA A 130 -11.52 5.99 -7.53
N PHE A 131 -11.37 6.65 -6.38
CA PHE A 131 -10.42 6.30 -5.34
C PHE A 131 -10.78 4.96 -4.68
N PHE A 132 -12.05 4.67 -4.44
CA PHE A 132 -12.49 3.37 -3.95
C PHE A 132 -12.10 2.24 -4.91
N ALA A 133 -12.35 2.42 -6.22
CA ALA A 133 -11.94 1.47 -7.23
C ALA A 133 -10.41 1.29 -7.27
N LEU A 134 -9.65 2.38 -7.11
CA LEU A 134 -8.19 2.35 -7.00
C LEU A 134 -7.74 1.50 -5.81
N VAL A 135 -8.25 1.79 -4.62
CA VAL A 135 -7.86 1.11 -3.37
C VAL A 135 -8.19 -0.39 -3.44
N ALA A 136 -9.38 -0.74 -3.95
CA ALA A 136 -9.77 -2.13 -4.13
C ALA A 136 -8.82 -2.86 -5.10
N THR A 137 -8.46 -2.21 -6.20
CA THR A 137 -7.50 -2.75 -7.18
C THR A 137 -6.10 -2.89 -6.58
N VAL A 138 -5.60 -1.86 -5.92
CA VAL A 138 -4.25 -1.88 -5.31
C VAL A 138 -4.16 -2.99 -4.27
N ALA A 139 -5.12 -3.09 -3.35
CA ALA A 139 -5.14 -4.14 -2.35
C ALA A 139 -5.15 -5.56 -2.96
N LEU A 140 -5.94 -5.78 -4.01
CA LEU A 140 -6.00 -7.07 -4.69
C LEU A 140 -4.69 -7.37 -5.44
N CYS A 141 -4.26 -6.45 -6.30
CA CYS A 141 -3.14 -6.67 -7.19
C CYS A 141 -1.80 -6.71 -6.44
N GLU A 142 -1.57 -5.83 -5.47
CA GLU A 142 -0.31 -5.83 -4.72
C GLU A 142 -0.18 -7.07 -3.84
N GLU A 143 -1.25 -7.54 -3.19
CA GLU A 143 -1.19 -8.78 -2.43
C GLU A 143 -0.94 -9.98 -3.35
N LEU A 144 -1.57 -10.04 -4.54
CA LEU A 144 -1.28 -11.07 -5.54
C LEU A 144 0.18 -11.02 -6.01
N ILE A 145 0.70 -9.83 -6.29
CA ILE A 145 2.07 -9.63 -6.77
C ILE A 145 3.08 -10.04 -5.69
N TYR A 146 2.97 -9.47 -4.48
CA TYR A 146 4.01 -9.62 -3.46
C TYR A 146 3.81 -10.89 -2.63
N ARG A 147 2.62 -11.18 -2.11
CA ARG A 147 2.36 -12.34 -1.23
C ARG A 147 1.93 -13.57 -2.02
N GLY A 148 1.32 -13.39 -3.19
CA GLY A 148 1.03 -14.49 -4.10
C GLY A 148 2.27 -14.92 -4.85
N PHE A 149 2.80 -14.08 -5.72
CA PHE A 149 3.85 -14.42 -6.68
C PHE A 149 5.27 -14.32 -6.10
N VAL A 150 5.69 -13.13 -5.60
CA VAL A 150 7.07 -12.93 -5.13
C VAL A 150 7.39 -13.90 -3.99
N GLN A 151 6.51 -14.02 -3.00
CA GLN A 151 6.70 -14.93 -1.87
C GLN A 151 6.78 -16.39 -2.34
N ARG A 152 5.92 -16.80 -3.28
CA ARG A 152 5.95 -18.16 -3.85
C ARG A 152 7.25 -18.45 -4.59
N VAL A 153 7.68 -17.55 -5.48
CA VAL A 153 8.90 -17.72 -6.25
C VAL A 153 10.13 -17.78 -5.34
N LEU A 154 10.19 -16.93 -4.32
CA LEU A 154 11.29 -16.94 -3.34
C LEU A 154 11.29 -18.22 -2.49
N GLN A 155 10.10 -18.75 -2.13
CA GLN A 155 10.00 -20.03 -1.45
C GLN A 155 10.56 -21.17 -2.29
N ASP A 156 10.20 -21.23 -3.59
CA ASP A 156 10.73 -22.24 -4.51
C ASP A 156 12.26 -22.11 -4.70
N TRP A 157 12.78 -20.89 -4.75
CA TRP A 157 14.22 -20.63 -4.93
C TRP A 157 15.05 -20.87 -3.67
N SER A 158 14.44 -20.81 -2.50
CA SER A 158 15.08 -21.02 -1.20
C SER A 158 14.89 -22.45 -0.67
N ALA A 159 14.68 -23.43 -1.55
CA ALA A 159 14.44 -24.82 -1.18
C ALA A 159 13.28 -25.00 -0.18
N GLY A 160 12.21 -24.22 -0.33
CA GLY A 160 11.01 -24.29 0.51
C GLY A 160 11.07 -23.47 1.80
N SER A 161 12.05 -22.60 1.98
CA SER A 161 12.18 -21.78 3.19
C SER A 161 11.09 -20.69 3.27
N ASP A 162 10.13 -20.85 4.18
CA ASP A 162 9.12 -19.83 4.47
C ASP A 162 9.74 -18.54 5.01
N ILE A 163 10.78 -18.64 5.82
CA ILE A 163 11.45 -17.47 6.43
C ILE A 163 12.05 -16.59 5.33
N LEU A 164 12.82 -17.17 4.39
CA LEU A 164 13.42 -16.41 3.31
C LEU A 164 12.37 -15.84 2.35
N ALA A 165 11.29 -16.58 2.10
CA ALA A 165 10.17 -16.12 1.30
C ALA A 165 9.44 -14.93 1.93
N VAL A 166 9.15 -14.99 3.24
CA VAL A 166 8.49 -13.92 4.01
C VAL A 166 9.37 -12.66 4.03
N LEU A 167 10.65 -12.80 4.39
CA LEU A 167 11.59 -11.69 4.44
C LEU A 167 11.78 -11.04 3.06
N GLY A 168 12.01 -11.85 2.04
CA GLY A 168 12.19 -11.36 0.68
C GLY A 168 10.97 -10.64 0.13
N SER A 169 9.77 -11.23 0.29
CA SER A 169 8.51 -10.57 -0.13
C SER A 169 8.30 -9.23 0.57
N ALA A 170 8.55 -9.16 1.88
CA ALA A 170 8.45 -7.90 2.64
C ALA A 170 9.45 -6.84 2.16
N VAL A 171 10.68 -7.24 1.83
CA VAL A 171 11.71 -6.35 1.28
C VAL A 171 11.30 -5.82 -0.10
N PHE A 172 10.82 -6.68 -1.00
CA PHE A 172 10.32 -6.25 -2.32
C PHE A 172 9.18 -5.24 -2.19
N PHE A 173 8.23 -5.52 -1.31
CA PHE A 173 7.12 -4.62 -1.03
C PHE A 173 7.59 -3.26 -0.48
N ALA A 174 8.52 -3.27 0.48
CA ALA A 174 9.07 -2.05 1.03
C ALA A 174 9.83 -1.23 -0.03
N PHE A 175 10.58 -1.89 -0.92
CA PHE A 175 11.31 -1.22 -2.00
C PHE A 175 10.37 -0.53 -3.00
N ALA A 176 9.23 -1.13 -3.34
CA ALA A 176 8.22 -0.46 -4.15
C ALA A 176 7.74 0.87 -3.54
N HIS A 177 7.85 1.00 -2.21
CA HIS A 177 7.43 2.18 -1.43
C HIS A 177 8.56 3.13 -1.01
N LEU A 178 9.75 3.02 -1.63
CA LEU A 178 10.91 3.89 -1.36
C LEU A 178 10.60 5.40 -1.48
N TYR A 179 9.59 5.76 -2.27
CA TYR A 179 9.13 7.13 -2.44
C TYR A 179 8.55 7.74 -1.15
N GLN A 180 8.16 6.93 -0.18
CA GLN A 180 7.60 7.39 1.10
C GLN A 180 8.66 7.90 2.10
N GLY A 181 9.95 7.76 1.76
CA GLY A 181 11.06 8.12 2.63
C GLY A 181 11.29 7.11 3.76
N ARG A 182 12.27 7.40 4.64
CA ARG A 182 12.74 6.44 5.64
C ARG A 182 11.65 5.92 6.59
N ARG A 183 10.76 6.81 7.08
CA ARG A 183 9.67 6.41 7.99
C ARG A 183 8.63 5.54 7.28
N GLY A 184 8.28 5.91 6.05
CA GLY A 184 7.38 5.11 5.22
C GLY A 184 7.97 3.74 4.89
N LEU A 185 9.25 3.68 4.55
CA LEU A 185 9.96 2.43 4.27
C LEU A 185 9.92 1.46 5.46
N ILE A 186 10.18 1.94 6.68
CA ILE A 186 10.10 1.12 7.90
C ILE A 186 8.67 0.63 8.12
N SER A 187 7.68 1.51 7.97
CA SER A 187 6.27 1.15 8.12
C SER A 187 5.83 0.10 7.10
N THR A 188 6.17 0.29 5.83
CA THR A 188 5.82 -0.67 4.77
C THR A 188 6.56 -1.99 4.91
N LEU A 189 7.80 -2.00 5.40
CA LEU A 189 8.53 -3.23 5.73
C LEU A 189 7.84 -3.99 6.86
N THR A 190 7.43 -3.29 7.93
CA THR A 190 6.73 -3.90 9.09
C THR A 190 5.38 -4.51 8.65
N ILE A 191 4.58 -3.78 7.88
CA ILE A 191 3.32 -4.30 7.31
C ILE A 191 3.61 -5.43 6.33
N GLY A 192 4.67 -5.29 5.54
CA GLY A 192 5.14 -6.31 4.63
C GLY A 192 5.43 -7.64 5.32
N LEU A 193 6.18 -7.60 6.41
CA LEU A 193 6.48 -8.78 7.24
C LEU A 193 5.22 -9.39 7.84
N LEU A 194 4.34 -8.57 8.42
CA LEU A 194 3.09 -9.02 9.01
C LEU A 194 2.21 -9.76 7.98
N PHE A 195 1.98 -9.14 6.82
CA PHE A 195 1.13 -9.73 5.77
C PHE A 195 1.75 -10.99 5.17
N SER A 196 3.06 -10.98 4.90
CA SER A 196 3.75 -12.17 4.37
C SER A 196 3.72 -13.34 5.36
N THR A 197 3.81 -13.07 6.67
CA THR A 197 3.67 -14.09 7.73
C THR A 197 2.24 -14.62 7.79
N VAL A 198 1.24 -13.74 7.76
CA VAL A 198 -0.19 -14.14 7.75
C VAL A 198 -0.50 -14.99 6.52
N ARG A 199 0.03 -14.61 5.34
CA ARG A 199 -0.12 -15.40 4.11
C ARG A 199 0.52 -16.80 4.26
N ALA A 200 1.74 -16.89 4.81
CA ALA A 200 2.40 -18.17 5.03
C ALA A 200 1.62 -19.06 6.00
N TRP A 201 1.09 -18.46 7.07
CA TRP A 201 0.33 -19.18 8.09
C TRP A 201 -1.05 -19.66 7.62
N THR A 202 -1.83 -18.79 6.95
CA THR A 202 -3.22 -19.09 6.56
C THR A 202 -3.32 -19.82 5.22
N GLY A 203 -2.30 -19.77 4.39
CA GLY A 203 -2.36 -20.25 3.01
C GLY A 203 -3.24 -19.40 2.08
N SER A 204 -3.79 -18.26 2.54
CA SER A 204 -4.75 -17.43 1.80
C SER A 204 -4.31 -15.98 1.73
N LEU A 205 -4.59 -15.31 0.60
CA LEU A 205 -4.41 -13.86 0.43
C LEU A 205 -5.56 -13.03 1.05
N LEU A 206 -6.72 -13.64 1.29
CA LEU A 206 -7.91 -12.90 1.71
C LEU A 206 -7.69 -12.02 2.94
N PRO A 207 -7.04 -12.48 4.04
CA PRO A 207 -6.79 -11.63 5.20
C PRO A 207 -5.94 -10.39 4.85
N CYS A 208 -4.93 -10.57 4.00
CA CYS A 208 -4.04 -9.49 3.61
C CYS A 208 -4.75 -8.49 2.67
N ILE A 209 -5.52 -8.96 1.69
CA ILE A 209 -6.29 -8.13 0.76
C ILE A 209 -7.28 -7.25 1.53
N VAL A 210 -8.07 -7.83 2.44
CA VAL A 210 -9.07 -7.08 3.19
C VAL A 210 -8.42 -6.09 4.15
N ALA A 211 -7.36 -6.49 4.85
CA ALA A 211 -6.65 -5.61 5.77
C ALA A 211 -5.92 -4.45 5.03
N HIS A 212 -5.36 -4.71 3.84
CA HIS A 212 -4.77 -3.69 2.98
C HIS A 212 -5.83 -2.68 2.50
N PHE A 213 -6.96 -3.20 2.00
CA PHE A 213 -8.10 -2.35 1.63
C PHE A 213 -8.55 -1.46 2.79
N VAL A 214 -8.69 -2.03 4.01
CA VAL A 214 -9.05 -1.27 5.22
C VAL A 214 -8.01 -0.20 5.54
N ALA A 215 -6.72 -0.51 5.40
CA ALA A 215 -5.65 0.46 5.61
C ALA A 215 -5.81 1.69 4.70
N ASP A 216 -5.90 1.45 3.40
CA ASP A 216 -5.87 2.50 2.39
C ASP A 216 -7.17 3.31 2.35
N ILE A 217 -8.34 2.65 2.47
CA ILE A 217 -9.62 3.34 2.47
C ILE A 217 -9.76 4.22 3.73
N THR A 218 -9.29 3.75 4.88
CA THR A 218 -9.32 4.51 6.12
C THR A 218 -8.48 5.78 6.01
N VAL A 219 -7.26 5.67 5.50
CA VAL A 219 -6.37 6.83 5.30
C VAL A 219 -6.94 7.76 4.23
N GLY A 220 -7.35 7.24 3.08
CA GLY A 220 -7.85 8.04 1.97
C GLY A 220 -9.13 8.81 2.27
N MET A 221 -10.04 8.25 3.07
CA MET A 221 -11.31 8.91 3.40
C MET A 221 -11.24 9.81 4.64
N LEU A 222 -10.42 9.45 5.63
CA LEU A 222 -10.39 10.16 6.92
C LEU A 222 -9.22 11.14 7.07
N ALA A 223 -8.08 10.89 6.44
CA ALA A 223 -6.92 11.75 6.60
C ALA A 223 -7.09 13.17 6.02
N PRO A 224 -7.73 13.39 4.86
CA PRO A 224 -7.84 14.73 4.27
C PRO A 224 -8.48 15.74 5.21
N GLY A 225 -9.61 15.39 5.80
CA GLY A 225 -10.32 16.26 6.75
C GLY A 225 -9.52 16.53 8.03
N ARG A 226 -8.84 15.51 8.54
CA ARG A 226 -8.03 15.61 9.77
C ARG A 226 -6.74 16.37 9.57
N VAL A 227 -6.07 16.21 8.44
CA VAL A 227 -4.86 16.98 8.09
C VAL A 227 -5.21 18.45 7.93
N ARG A 228 -6.30 18.80 7.23
CA ARG A 228 -6.78 20.18 7.10
C ARG A 228 -7.14 20.80 8.45
N ALA A 229 -7.85 20.06 9.31
CA ALA A 229 -8.18 20.54 10.66
C ALA A 229 -6.93 20.75 11.53
N GLY A 230 -5.90 19.92 11.39
CA GLY A 230 -4.62 20.09 12.08
C GLY A 230 -3.86 21.32 11.61
N LEU A 231 -3.81 21.57 10.30
CA LEU A 231 -3.15 22.76 9.72
C LEU A 231 -3.88 24.05 10.14
N ALA A 232 -5.22 24.07 10.10
CA ALA A 232 -6.01 25.22 10.55
C ALA A 232 -5.78 25.57 12.04
N LYS A 233 -5.68 24.56 12.91
CA LYS A 233 -5.31 24.77 14.32
C LYS A 233 -3.92 25.37 14.48
N GLN A 234 -2.96 24.96 13.69
CA GLN A 234 -1.59 25.48 13.74
C GLN A 234 -1.54 26.94 13.31
N GLU A 235 -2.28 27.32 12.26
CA GLU A 235 -2.39 28.72 11.80
C GLU A 235 -3.02 29.62 12.85
N LEU A 236 -4.08 29.16 13.52
CA LEU A 236 -4.71 29.89 14.63
C LEU A 236 -3.74 30.10 15.79
N GLN A 237 -3.01 29.09 16.20
CA GLN A 237 -2.05 29.17 17.29
C GLN A 237 -0.87 30.09 16.98
N ILE A 238 -0.41 30.14 15.73
CA ILE A 238 0.62 31.09 15.28
C ILE A 238 0.08 32.52 15.30
N ALA A 239 -1.18 32.74 14.92
CA ALA A 239 -1.84 34.04 14.95
C ALA A 239 -2.01 34.54 16.39
N GLU A 240 -2.50 33.69 17.32
CA GLU A 240 -2.65 34.01 18.75
C GLU A 240 -1.30 34.37 19.38
N ASN A 241 -0.24 33.58 19.17
CA ASN A 241 1.11 33.87 19.71
C ASN A 241 1.71 35.15 19.13
N LYS A 242 1.32 35.59 17.93
CA LYS A 242 1.74 36.88 17.38
C LYS A 242 1.03 38.07 18.04
N ILE A 243 -0.21 37.90 18.48
CA ILE A 243 -0.97 38.95 19.17
C ILE A 243 -0.46 39.13 20.60
N ASP A 244 -0.11 38.05 21.30
CA ASP A 244 0.41 38.08 22.66
C ASP A 244 1.85 38.62 22.75
N THR A 245 2.53 38.83 21.62
CA THR A 245 3.92 39.34 21.55
C THR A 245 4.00 40.83 21.16
N ILE A 246 2.85 41.49 20.94
CA ILE A 246 2.70 42.91 20.65
C ILE A 246 2.16 43.66 21.90
#